data_f432e3d543f469a56b58c70ffca389fa
#
_entry.id   f432e3d543f469a56b58c70ffca389fa
#
_cell.length_a   1.000
_cell.length_b   1.000
_cell.length_c   1.000
_cell.angle_alpha   90.00
_cell.angle_beta   90.00
_cell.angle_gamma   90.00
#
_symmetry.space_group_name_H-M   'P 1'
#
loop_
_entity.id
_entity.type
_entity.pdbx_description
1 polymer ?
#
loop_
_entity_poly.entity_id
_entity_poly.type
_entity_poly.pdbx_seq_one_letter_code
_entity_poly.pdbx_strand_id
1 'polypeptide(L)'
;MMAHDGIGVQGRRLTLTELAELQVRIDEHPHWSRHSVAKELCEQWDWRTPAGQFKTFAARSLLLKLEQRQGLRLPPVRAAMRRSPWGLRPLEATQVRTPLPPMLEGPLSGLQPLQWQIGSYGSRARDGALAYLRQYHYLGCNRAVGTHLLYLVQDAQERDGAVHLVGAAAWQCAPRDRFIGWSAAQRVAGLPRVGNHSRFLILPWVRVPGLASHLLGGLARRLLVDWPAQHG
;
A
#
# COMPACT_ATOMS: atom_id res chain seq x y z
N MET A 1 -36.88 -26.67 -9.75
CA MET A 1 -35.45 -26.40 -9.93
C MET A 1 -35.16 -25.12 -9.13
N MET A 2 -34.82 -25.27 -7.86
CA MET A 2 -34.63 -24.14 -6.91
C MET A 2 -33.26 -23.52 -7.19
N ALA A 3 -33.25 -22.25 -7.57
CA ALA A 3 -32.03 -21.47 -7.73
C ALA A 3 -31.34 -21.37 -6.37
N HIS A 4 -30.13 -21.91 -6.27
CA HIS A 4 -29.27 -21.78 -5.08
C HIS A 4 -28.65 -20.36 -5.06
N ASP A 5 -29.44 -19.40 -4.59
CA ASP A 5 -29.01 -18.03 -4.37
C ASP A 5 -28.19 -17.93 -3.08
N GLY A 6 -26.91 -18.13 -3.18
CA GLY A 6 -25.96 -17.91 -2.08
C GLY A 6 -24.69 -17.22 -2.57
N ILE A 7 -24.22 -16.21 -1.85
CA ILE A 7 -22.98 -15.51 -2.16
C ILE A 7 -21.80 -16.28 -1.60
N GLY A 8 -20.97 -16.84 -2.47
CA GLY A 8 -19.79 -17.60 -2.06
C GLY A 8 -18.51 -16.77 -2.02
N VAL A 9 -17.72 -16.87 -0.96
CA VAL A 9 -16.36 -16.33 -0.87
C VAL A 9 -15.49 -17.31 -0.09
N GLN A 10 -14.32 -17.64 -0.66
CA GLN A 10 -13.31 -18.52 -0.05
C GLN A 10 -13.87 -19.88 0.44
N GLY A 11 -14.73 -20.49 -0.38
CA GLY A 11 -15.27 -21.84 -0.08
C GLY A 11 -16.48 -21.86 0.84
N ARG A 12 -17.00 -20.71 1.30
CA ARG A 12 -18.26 -20.61 2.03
C ARG A 12 -19.33 -19.87 1.24
N ARG A 13 -20.57 -20.33 1.36
CA ARG A 13 -21.77 -19.69 0.81
C ARG A 13 -22.64 -19.23 1.97
N LEU A 14 -23.17 -18.03 1.87
CA LEU A 14 -24.20 -17.50 2.77
C LEU A 14 -25.56 -17.68 2.13
N THR A 15 -26.47 -18.24 2.91
CA THR A 15 -27.89 -18.31 2.58
C THR A 15 -28.58 -16.99 2.89
N LEU A 16 -29.75 -16.75 2.30
CA LEU A 16 -30.56 -15.56 2.59
C LEU A 16 -30.96 -15.48 4.08
N THR A 17 -31.19 -16.63 4.70
CA THR A 17 -31.53 -16.72 6.16
C THR A 17 -30.35 -16.26 7.01
N GLU A 18 -29.14 -16.76 6.76
CA GLU A 18 -27.92 -16.33 7.46
C GLU A 18 -27.62 -14.85 7.26
N LEU A 19 -27.93 -14.30 6.09
CA LEU A 19 -27.79 -12.85 5.83
C LEU A 19 -28.78 -12.03 6.65
N ALA A 20 -30.04 -12.48 6.76
CA ALA A 20 -31.06 -11.81 7.55
C ALA A 20 -30.71 -11.85 9.06
N GLU A 21 -30.27 -13.00 9.58
CA GLU A 21 -29.81 -13.13 10.96
C GLU A 21 -28.60 -12.24 11.26
N LEU A 22 -27.64 -12.16 10.33
CA LEU A 22 -26.49 -11.28 10.47
C LEU A 22 -26.91 -9.80 10.47
N GLN A 23 -27.90 -9.40 9.64
CA GLN A 23 -28.42 -8.04 9.63
C GLN A 23 -29.10 -7.69 10.94
N VAL A 24 -29.96 -8.56 11.49
CA VAL A 24 -30.59 -8.38 12.80
C VAL A 24 -29.54 -8.15 13.88
N ARG A 25 -28.50 -8.96 13.94
CA ARG A 25 -27.39 -8.81 14.89
C ARG A 25 -26.66 -7.48 14.75
N ILE A 26 -26.41 -7.02 13.52
CA ILE A 26 -25.79 -5.72 13.28
C ILE A 26 -26.68 -4.60 13.79
N ASP A 27 -27.99 -4.69 13.55
CA ASP A 27 -28.96 -3.68 13.95
C ASP A 27 -29.17 -3.63 15.49
N GLU A 28 -29.03 -4.77 16.17
CA GLU A 28 -29.05 -4.87 17.63
C GLU A 28 -27.79 -4.27 18.30
N HIS A 29 -26.68 -4.13 17.53
CA HIS A 29 -25.42 -3.64 18.05
C HIS A 29 -24.94 -2.40 17.29
N PRO A 30 -25.61 -1.25 17.39
CA PRO A 30 -25.30 -0.04 16.62
C PRO A 30 -23.90 0.54 16.92
N HIS A 31 -23.30 0.15 18.03
CA HIS A 31 -21.94 0.56 18.41
C HIS A 31 -20.84 -0.31 17.77
N TRP A 32 -21.19 -1.41 17.11
CA TRP A 32 -20.19 -2.24 16.44
C TRP A 32 -19.46 -1.51 15.32
N SER A 33 -18.19 -1.81 15.17
CA SER A 33 -17.40 -1.43 14.01
C SER A 33 -17.48 -2.53 12.94
N ARG A 34 -17.16 -2.20 11.69
CA ARG A 34 -17.01 -3.21 10.63
C ARG A 34 -16.01 -4.33 10.98
N HIS A 35 -15.03 -4.03 11.83
CA HIS A 35 -14.09 -5.02 12.35
C HIS A 35 -14.76 -5.93 13.38
N SER A 36 -15.59 -5.38 14.26
CA SER A 36 -16.35 -6.17 15.26
C SER A 36 -17.31 -7.13 14.55
N VAL A 37 -18.03 -6.67 13.52
CA VAL A 37 -18.89 -7.53 12.69
C VAL A 37 -18.10 -8.67 12.04
N ALA A 38 -16.92 -8.37 11.51
CA ALA A 38 -16.07 -9.41 10.89
C ALA A 38 -15.53 -10.41 11.90
N LYS A 39 -15.23 -9.96 13.11
CA LYS A 39 -14.78 -10.84 14.20
C LYS A 39 -15.91 -11.76 14.65
N GLU A 40 -17.10 -11.21 14.91
CA GLU A 40 -18.30 -11.96 15.28
C GLU A 40 -18.63 -13.04 14.24
N LEU A 41 -18.57 -12.69 12.94
CA LEU A 41 -18.78 -13.64 11.86
C LEU A 41 -17.76 -14.78 11.87
N CYS A 42 -16.50 -14.46 12.17
CA CYS A 42 -15.45 -15.49 12.29
C CYS A 42 -15.66 -16.38 13.51
N GLU A 43 -16.15 -15.85 14.63
CA GLU A 43 -16.47 -16.60 15.84
C GLU A 43 -17.64 -17.54 15.61
N GLN A 44 -18.73 -17.03 15.05
CA GLN A 44 -19.92 -17.81 14.74
C GLN A 44 -19.63 -18.97 13.77
N TRP A 45 -18.74 -18.78 12.82
CA TRP A 45 -18.38 -19.78 11.82
C TRP A 45 -17.15 -20.60 12.17
N ASP A 46 -16.54 -20.37 13.29
CA ASP A 46 -15.20 -20.89 13.63
C ASP A 46 -14.20 -20.73 12.46
N TRP A 47 -14.25 -19.57 11.80
CA TRP A 47 -13.50 -19.33 10.58
C TRP A 47 -12.06 -18.92 10.89
N ARG A 48 -11.18 -19.92 10.95
CA ARG A 48 -9.79 -19.76 11.37
C ARG A 48 -8.79 -20.07 10.28
N THR A 49 -7.61 -19.53 10.45
CA THR A 49 -6.40 -19.92 9.68
C THR A 49 -5.90 -21.27 10.18
N PRO A 50 -5.02 -21.96 9.44
CA PRO A 50 -4.34 -23.16 9.94
C PRO A 50 -3.56 -22.93 11.25
N ALA A 51 -3.19 -21.67 11.56
CA ALA A 51 -2.52 -21.26 12.80
C ALA A 51 -3.53 -20.91 13.93
N GLY A 52 -4.82 -21.23 13.79
CA GLY A 52 -5.86 -21.00 14.80
C GLY A 52 -6.38 -19.56 14.92
N GLN A 53 -5.85 -18.60 14.16
CA GLN A 53 -6.30 -17.21 14.21
C GLN A 53 -7.56 -16.98 13.37
N PHE A 54 -8.46 -16.09 13.81
CA PHE A 54 -9.64 -15.72 13.04
C PHE A 54 -9.28 -15.08 11.70
N LYS A 55 -9.95 -15.48 10.62
CA LYS A 55 -9.78 -14.93 9.25
C LYS A 55 -10.51 -13.59 9.08
N THR A 56 -10.34 -12.67 10.01
CA THR A 56 -11.06 -11.38 10.02
C THR A 56 -10.88 -10.56 8.73
N PHE A 57 -9.72 -10.67 8.07
CA PHE A 57 -9.48 -10.00 6.80
C PHE A 57 -10.37 -10.57 5.66
N ALA A 58 -10.50 -11.89 5.61
CA ALA A 58 -11.38 -12.57 4.65
C ALA A 58 -12.86 -12.24 4.92
N ALA A 59 -13.26 -12.24 6.20
CA ALA A 59 -14.61 -11.87 6.64
C ALA A 59 -14.93 -10.41 6.24
N ARG A 60 -14.01 -9.46 6.45
CA ARG A 60 -14.20 -8.06 6.00
C ARG A 60 -14.38 -7.96 4.49
N SER A 61 -13.60 -8.70 3.71
CA SER A 61 -13.72 -8.72 2.25
C SER A 61 -15.08 -9.30 1.80
N LEU A 62 -15.56 -10.33 2.50
CA LEU A 62 -16.90 -10.89 2.28
C LEU A 62 -17.99 -9.86 2.58
N LEU A 63 -17.95 -9.25 3.77
CA LEU A 63 -18.93 -8.25 4.20
C LEU A 63 -19.03 -7.07 3.23
N LEU A 64 -17.90 -6.56 2.72
CA LEU A 64 -17.89 -5.49 1.72
C LEU A 64 -18.55 -5.92 0.40
N LYS A 65 -18.32 -7.15 -0.04
CA LYS A 65 -18.99 -7.67 -1.25
C LYS A 65 -20.50 -7.84 -1.06
N LEU A 66 -20.94 -8.21 0.14
CA LEU A 66 -22.34 -8.32 0.49
C LEU A 66 -23.01 -6.94 0.51
N GLU A 67 -22.35 -5.93 1.10
CA GLU A 67 -22.81 -4.55 1.09
C GLU A 67 -22.93 -4.00 -0.34
N GLN A 68 -21.93 -4.23 -1.19
CA GLN A 68 -21.95 -3.79 -2.60
C GLN A 68 -23.08 -4.42 -3.41
N ARG A 69 -23.50 -5.64 -3.07
CA ARG A 69 -24.61 -6.35 -3.70
C ARG A 69 -25.97 -6.07 -3.03
N GLN A 70 -26.04 -5.07 -2.16
CA GLN A 70 -27.22 -4.67 -1.40
C GLN A 70 -27.83 -5.81 -0.54
N GLY A 71 -27.03 -6.84 -0.25
CA GLY A 71 -27.46 -7.96 0.61
C GLY A 71 -27.29 -7.69 2.09
N LEU A 72 -26.57 -6.66 2.50
CA LEU A 72 -26.27 -6.33 3.89
C LEU A 72 -25.97 -4.83 4.06
N ARG A 73 -26.42 -4.25 5.17
CA ARG A 73 -26.08 -2.90 5.60
C ARG A 73 -25.04 -2.96 6.71
N LEU A 74 -23.83 -2.50 6.42
CA LEU A 74 -22.76 -2.47 7.40
C LEU A 74 -22.78 -1.17 8.22
N PRO A 75 -22.25 -1.20 9.46
CA PRO A 75 -22.04 0.02 10.24
C PRO A 75 -21.23 1.05 9.46
N PRO A 76 -21.49 2.36 9.68
CA PRO A 76 -20.74 3.42 9.03
C PRO A 76 -19.23 3.30 9.34
N VAL A 77 -18.40 3.67 8.38
CA VAL A 77 -16.96 3.75 8.61
C VAL A 77 -16.71 4.84 9.64
N ARG A 78 -16.20 4.48 10.83
CA ARG A 78 -15.91 5.46 11.88
C ARG A 78 -14.96 6.53 11.34
N ALA A 79 -15.41 7.76 11.31
CA ALA A 79 -14.62 8.94 10.92
C ALA A 79 -13.38 9.15 11.84
N ALA A 80 -13.38 8.55 13.03
CA ALA A 80 -12.33 8.69 14.04
C ALA A 80 -10.96 8.10 13.65
N MET A 81 -10.87 7.27 12.62
CA MET A 81 -9.56 6.80 12.13
C MET A 81 -8.83 7.78 11.21
N ARG A 82 -9.38 8.95 10.96
CA ARG A 82 -8.67 10.03 10.26
C ARG A 82 -7.67 10.81 11.14
N ARG A 83 -7.66 10.58 12.43
CA ARG A 83 -6.64 11.13 13.32
C ARG A 83 -5.59 10.06 13.55
N SER A 84 -4.59 10.02 12.66
CA SER A 84 -3.34 9.35 12.97
C SER A 84 -2.80 9.96 14.28
N PRO A 85 -2.39 9.14 15.28
CA PRO A 85 -1.75 9.65 16.49
C PRO A 85 -0.50 10.49 16.22
N TRP A 86 -0.01 10.50 14.99
CA TRP A 86 1.18 11.19 14.51
C TRP A 86 0.87 12.47 13.72
N GLY A 87 -0.31 13.09 13.91
CA GLY A 87 -0.57 14.46 13.51
C GLY A 87 -0.53 14.78 12.01
N LEU A 88 -0.51 13.79 11.14
CA LEU A 88 -0.65 14.03 9.71
C LEU A 88 -2.12 14.33 9.40
N ARG A 89 -2.48 15.62 9.43
CA ARG A 89 -3.70 16.11 8.79
C ARG A 89 -3.71 15.54 7.37
N PRO A 90 -4.85 15.01 6.88
CA PRO A 90 -5.04 14.94 5.44
C PRO A 90 -4.82 16.39 4.98
N LEU A 91 -3.82 16.65 4.19
CA LEU A 91 -3.84 17.85 3.38
C LEU A 91 -5.14 17.73 2.62
N GLU A 92 -6.11 18.58 2.99
CA GLU A 92 -7.26 18.81 2.13
C GLU A 92 -6.67 18.93 0.74
N ALA A 93 -7.26 18.19 -0.19
CA ALA A 93 -6.88 18.26 -1.58
C ALA A 93 -7.27 19.65 -2.09
N THR A 94 -6.60 20.67 -1.57
CA THR A 94 -6.45 21.92 -2.28
C THR A 94 -5.64 21.51 -3.49
N GLN A 95 -6.36 21.18 -4.55
CA GLN A 95 -5.82 21.07 -5.89
C GLN A 95 -5.31 22.47 -6.25
N VAL A 96 -4.16 22.83 -5.70
CA VAL A 96 -3.36 23.86 -6.33
C VAL A 96 -2.95 23.21 -7.64
N ARG A 97 -3.69 23.51 -8.70
CA ARG A 97 -3.29 23.24 -10.07
C ARG A 97 -2.09 24.15 -10.35
N THR A 98 -0.96 23.80 -9.76
CA THR A 98 0.30 24.38 -10.21
C THR A 98 0.45 23.99 -11.68
N PRO A 99 0.69 24.92 -12.59
CA PRO A 99 0.96 24.59 -13.99
C PRO A 99 2.01 23.47 -14.03
N LEU A 100 1.77 22.45 -14.86
CA LEU A 100 2.77 21.41 -15.03
C LEU A 100 4.06 22.06 -15.54
N PRO A 101 5.23 21.61 -15.04
CA PRO A 101 6.50 22.06 -15.59
C PRO A 101 6.59 21.76 -17.09
N PRO A 102 7.48 22.45 -17.81
CA PRO A 102 7.76 22.13 -19.22
C PRO A 102 8.08 20.65 -19.40
N MET A 103 7.61 20.08 -20.50
CA MET A 103 7.86 18.68 -20.83
C MET A 103 9.37 18.41 -20.95
N LEU A 104 9.82 17.32 -20.35
CA LEU A 104 11.16 16.78 -20.47
C LEU A 104 11.12 15.63 -21.48
N GLU A 105 11.53 15.92 -22.71
CA GLU A 105 11.53 14.96 -23.82
C GLU A 105 12.94 14.86 -24.42
N GLY A 106 13.19 13.76 -25.12
CA GLY A 106 14.45 13.56 -25.82
C GLY A 106 15.21 12.30 -25.39
N PRO A 107 16.47 12.19 -25.79
CA PRO A 107 17.29 11.03 -25.43
C PRO A 107 17.70 11.06 -23.96
N LEU A 108 17.92 9.88 -23.38
CA LEU A 108 18.36 9.72 -21.98
C LEU A 108 19.66 10.50 -21.67
N SER A 109 20.55 10.64 -22.64
CA SER A 109 21.79 11.43 -22.51
C SER A 109 21.55 12.90 -22.18
N GLY A 110 20.39 13.44 -22.57
CA GLY A 110 20.04 14.85 -22.29
C GLY A 110 19.63 15.10 -20.83
N LEU A 111 19.36 14.05 -20.06
CA LEU A 111 19.06 14.14 -18.63
C LEU A 111 20.28 13.89 -17.73
N GLN A 112 21.38 13.42 -18.30
CA GLN A 112 22.58 13.05 -17.55
C GLN A 112 23.41 14.27 -17.12
N PRO A 113 24.08 14.23 -15.96
CA PRO A 113 24.01 13.19 -14.94
C PRO A 113 22.73 13.28 -14.11
N LEU A 114 22.10 12.12 -13.81
CA LEU A 114 20.96 12.08 -12.92
C LEU A 114 21.41 12.24 -11.46
N GLN A 115 20.78 13.16 -10.77
CA GLN A 115 21.00 13.41 -9.34
C GLN A 115 19.96 12.68 -8.50
N TRP A 116 20.43 11.94 -7.50
CA TRP A 116 19.57 11.15 -6.60
C TRP A 116 19.61 11.77 -5.22
N GLN A 117 18.52 12.34 -4.79
CA GLN A 117 18.39 12.94 -3.46
C GLN A 117 17.64 12.00 -2.54
N ILE A 118 18.24 11.64 -1.40
CA ILE A 118 17.56 10.88 -0.33
C ILE A 118 16.71 11.86 0.48
N GLY A 119 15.42 11.57 0.57
CA GLY A 119 14.44 12.37 1.29
C GLY A 119 14.55 12.18 2.80
N SER A 120 15.37 12.97 3.46
CA SER A 120 15.46 13.05 4.92
C SER A 120 14.27 13.78 5.52
N TYR A 121 13.97 13.56 6.80
CA TYR A 121 12.89 14.27 7.49
C TYR A 121 13.09 15.79 7.40
N GLY A 122 12.04 16.52 6.99
CA GLY A 122 12.09 17.97 6.82
C GLY A 122 12.82 18.48 5.57
N SER A 123 13.32 17.59 4.69
CA SER A 123 13.97 18.00 3.45
C SER A 123 12.96 18.29 2.32
N ARG A 124 13.28 19.26 1.46
CA ARG A 124 12.51 19.56 0.24
C ARG A 124 12.34 18.32 -0.65
N ALA A 125 13.37 17.49 -0.76
CA ALA A 125 13.33 16.27 -1.54
C ALA A 125 12.25 15.29 -1.02
N ARG A 126 12.13 15.16 0.30
CA ARG A 126 11.09 14.31 0.92
C ARG A 126 9.69 14.86 0.69
N ASP A 127 9.50 16.14 0.94
CA ASP A 127 8.17 16.77 0.85
C ASP A 127 7.68 16.78 -0.59
N GLY A 128 8.55 17.12 -1.55
CA GLY A 128 8.27 17.05 -2.98
C GLY A 128 7.96 15.63 -3.46
N ALA A 129 8.81 14.66 -3.13
CA ALA A 129 8.58 13.27 -3.50
C ALA A 129 7.27 12.70 -2.95
N LEU A 130 6.93 13.00 -1.69
CA LEU A 130 5.64 12.57 -1.10
C LEU A 130 4.45 13.26 -1.75
N ALA A 131 4.57 14.55 -2.11
CA ALA A 131 3.53 15.28 -2.83
C ALA A 131 3.29 14.66 -4.20
N TYR A 132 4.34 14.37 -4.97
CA TYR A 132 4.25 13.71 -6.27
C TYR A 132 3.62 12.32 -6.18
N LEU A 133 4.01 11.49 -5.22
CA LEU A 133 3.42 10.17 -5.02
C LEU A 133 1.93 10.26 -4.66
N ARG A 134 1.51 11.24 -3.87
CA ARG A 134 0.10 11.45 -3.54
C ARG A 134 -0.72 11.88 -4.74
N GLN A 135 -0.16 12.74 -5.57
CA GLN A 135 -0.87 13.36 -6.69
C GLN A 135 -0.89 12.48 -7.93
N TYR A 136 0.22 11.81 -8.27
CA TYR A 136 0.39 11.17 -9.57
C TYR A 136 0.53 9.65 -9.53
N HIS A 137 0.87 9.06 -8.38
CA HIS A 137 1.00 7.60 -8.32
C HIS A 137 -0.36 6.94 -8.09
N TYR A 138 -0.71 5.92 -8.90
CA TYR A 138 -2.03 5.25 -8.89
C TYR A 138 -2.45 4.65 -7.55
N LEU A 139 -1.50 4.24 -6.70
CA LEU A 139 -1.77 3.78 -5.33
C LEU A 139 -1.69 4.91 -4.30
N GLY A 140 -1.30 6.11 -4.71
CA GLY A 140 -0.97 7.18 -3.80
C GLY A 140 0.18 6.82 -2.84
N CYS A 141 0.39 7.67 -1.84
CA CYS A 141 1.32 7.41 -0.75
C CYS A 141 0.74 7.95 0.55
N ASN A 142 0.07 7.09 1.31
CA ASN A 142 -0.48 7.51 2.59
C ASN A 142 0.61 7.54 3.68
N ARG A 143 1.51 6.56 3.68
CA ARG A 143 2.64 6.46 4.63
C ARG A 143 3.56 5.32 4.22
N ALA A 144 4.89 5.55 4.27
CA ALA A 144 5.84 4.46 4.37
C ALA A 144 5.85 3.96 5.82
N VAL A 145 5.66 2.66 6.03
CA VAL A 145 5.66 2.03 7.36
C VAL A 145 7.03 1.40 7.59
N GLY A 146 7.60 1.66 8.77
CA GLY A 146 8.91 1.16 9.14
C GLY A 146 10.06 1.84 8.39
N THR A 147 11.19 1.15 8.37
CA THR A 147 12.40 1.56 7.68
C THR A 147 12.18 1.75 6.18
N HIS A 148 12.60 2.88 5.62
CA HIS A 148 12.43 3.17 4.20
C HIS A 148 13.43 4.18 3.67
N LEU A 149 13.71 4.09 2.38
CA LEU A 149 14.42 5.09 1.58
C LEU A 149 13.46 5.70 0.57
N LEU A 150 13.44 7.02 0.49
CA LEU A 150 12.69 7.78 -0.47
C LEU A 150 13.68 8.57 -1.33
N TYR A 151 13.65 8.36 -2.65
CA TYR A 151 14.51 9.10 -3.57
C TYR A 151 13.68 10.04 -4.43
N LEU A 152 14.13 11.26 -4.54
CA LEU A 152 13.76 12.18 -5.61
C LEU A 152 14.90 12.19 -6.62
N VAL A 153 14.60 11.90 -7.89
CA VAL A 153 15.58 11.90 -8.96
C VAL A 153 15.38 13.11 -9.83
N GLN A 154 16.44 13.84 -10.05
CA GLN A 154 16.49 15.07 -10.85
C GLN A 154 17.48 14.91 -12.00
N ASP A 155 17.32 15.74 -13.02
CA ASP A 155 18.30 15.87 -14.09
C ASP A 155 19.44 16.85 -13.72
N ALA A 156 20.35 17.08 -14.66
CA ALA A 156 21.48 17.99 -14.48
C ALA A 156 21.09 19.46 -14.22
N GLN A 157 19.86 19.84 -14.55
CA GLN A 157 19.28 21.16 -14.31
C GLN A 157 18.39 21.22 -13.08
N GLU A 158 18.48 20.23 -12.18
CA GLU A 158 17.70 20.12 -10.95
C GLU A 158 16.16 20.01 -11.19
N ARG A 159 15.74 19.60 -12.40
CA ARG A 159 14.32 19.38 -12.70
C ARG A 159 13.89 18.00 -12.21
N ASP A 160 12.79 17.96 -11.48
CA ASP A 160 12.27 16.72 -10.91
C ASP A 160 11.81 15.77 -12.02
N GLY A 161 12.31 14.53 -12.01
CA GLY A 161 12.06 13.54 -13.05
C GLY A 161 11.38 12.27 -12.56
N ALA A 162 11.74 11.76 -11.39
CA ALA A 162 11.18 10.51 -10.88
C ALA A 162 11.25 10.40 -9.36
N VAL A 163 10.44 9.49 -8.83
CA VAL A 163 10.41 9.16 -7.38
C VAL A 163 10.46 7.65 -7.19
N HIS A 164 11.29 7.21 -6.24
CA HIS A 164 11.29 5.83 -5.75
C HIS A 164 11.06 5.79 -4.25
N LEU A 165 10.24 4.84 -3.81
CA LEU A 165 10.05 4.51 -2.40
C LEU A 165 10.37 3.03 -2.18
N VAL A 166 11.42 2.77 -1.44
CA VAL A 166 11.82 1.44 -1.00
C VAL A 166 11.60 1.33 0.49
N GLY A 167 10.83 0.37 0.93
CA GLY A 167 10.56 0.12 2.34
C GLY A 167 11.09 -1.23 2.80
N ALA A 168 11.09 -1.46 4.10
CA ALA A 168 11.38 -2.77 4.65
C ALA A 168 10.45 -3.84 4.08
N ALA A 169 10.97 -5.02 3.85
CA ALA A 169 10.19 -6.15 3.39
C ALA A 169 9.16 -6.59 4.44
N ALA A 170 8.03 -7.13 3.99
CA ALA A 170 7.03 -7.68 4.90
C ALA A 170 7.65 -8.77 5.78
N TRP A 171 7.37 -8.71 7.09
CA TRP A 171 7.89 -9.66 8.09
C TRP A 171 7.62 -11.12 7.72
N GLN A 172 6.43 -11.40 7.21
CA GLN A 172 6.03 -12.73 6.74
C GLN A 172 5.54 -12.65 5.30
N CYS A 173 6.19 -13.39 4.42
CA CYS A 173 5.80 -13.54 3.03
C CYS A 173 6.19 -14.95 2.57
N ALA A 174 5.28 -15.91 2.76
CA ALA A 174 5.55 -17.32 2.48
C ALA A 174 6.03 -17.60 1.03
N PRO A 175 5.51 -16.94 -0.03
CA PRO A 175 6.04 -17.12 -1.38
C PRO A 175 7.51 -16.68 -1.51
N ARG A 176 7.86 -15.50 -0.95
CA ARG A 176 9.25 -15.01 -0.96
C ARG A 176 10.17 -15.93 -0.17
N ASP A 177 9.78 -16.29 1.06
CA ASP A 177 10.60 -17.09 1.98
C ASP A 177 10.86 -18.48 1.39
N ARG A 178 9.87 -19.06 0.71
CA ARG A 178 9.98 -20.33 0.00
C ARG A 178 10.87 -20.23 -1.25
N PHE A 179 10.72 -19.14 -2.03
CA PHE A 179 11.55 -18.90 -3.22
C PHE A 179 13.03 -18.75 -2.86
N ILE A 180 13.34 -18.05 -1.77
CA ILE A 180 14.72 -17.85 -1.29
C ILE A 180 15.23 -19.12 -0.59
N GLY A 181 14.35 -20.00 -0.09
CA GLY A 181 14.71 -21.20 0.64
C GLY A 181 15.07 -20.94 2.11
N TRP A 182 14.57 -19.87 2.70
CA TRP A 182 14.90 -19.51 4.08
C TRP A 182 14.18 -20.38 5.12
N SER A 183 14.93 -20.87 6.09
CA SER A 183 14.38 -21.27 7.39
C SER A 183 13.88 -20.07 8.19
N ALA A 184 13.16 -20.30 9.28
CA ALA A 184 12.67 -19.21 10.15
C ALA A 184 13.83 -18.37 10.72
N ALA A 185 14.93 -18.99 11.12
CA ALA A 185 16.11 -18.31 11.66
C ALA A 185 16.82 -17.48 10.57
N GLN A 186 17.02 -18.07 9.37
CA GLN A 186 17.61 -17.36 8.23
C GLN A 186 16.76 -16.17 7.78
N ARG A 187 15.43 -16.29 7.82
CA ARG A 187 14.53 -15.17 7.54
C ARG A 187 14.75 -14.01 8.52
N VAL A 188 14.80 -14.30 9.82
CA VAL A 188 15.03 -13.25 10.84
C VAL A 188 16.34 -12.52 10.58
N ALA A 189 17.42 -13.25 10.31
CA ALA A 189 18.75 -12.70 10.05
C ALA A 189 18.86 -11.98 8.70
N GLY A 190 18.15 -12.48 7.67
CA GLY A 190 18.25 -11.98 6.29
C GLY A 190 17.27 -10.83 5.98
N LEU A 191 16.14 -10.76 6.70
CA LEU A 191 15.07 -9.83 6.40
C LEU A 191 15.48 -8.34 6.42
N PRO A 192 16.35 -7.88 7.33
CA PRO A 192 16.81 -6.48 7.32
C PRO A 192 17.52 -6.06 6.03
N ARG A 193 18.09 -7.03 5.30
CA ARG A 193 18.80 -6.80 4.02
C ARG A 193 17.88 -6.84 2.80
N VAL A 194 16.56 -7.00 2.99
CA VAL A 194 15.60 -7.07 1.90
C VAL A 194 14.76 -5.81 1.86
N GLY A 195 14.92 -5.04 0.80
CA GLY A 195 14.09 -3.89 0.49
C GLY A 195 12.90 -4.29 -0.39
N ASN A 196 11.75 -3.65 -0.17
CA ASN A 196 10.57 -3.74 -1.02
C ASN A 196 10.39 -2.43 -1.79
N HIS A 197 10.62 -2.45 -3.11
CA HIS A 197 10.37 -1.30 -3.97
C HIS A 197 8.87 -1.12 -4.15
N SER A 198 8.26 -0.31 -3.29
CA SER A 198 6.82 -0.22 -3.14
C SER A 198 6.17 0.85 -4.00
N ARG A 199 6.92 1.89 -4.42
CA ARG A 199 6.46 2.95 -5.31
C ARG A 199 7.56 3.32 -6.29
N PHE A 200 7.18 3.39 -7.56
CA PHE A 200 7.98 3.94 -8.64
C PHE A 200 7.12 4.86 -9.49
N LEU A 201 7.55 6.08 -9.65
CA LEU A 201 6.85 7.10 -10.41
C LEU A 201 7.83 7.86 -11.30
N ILE A 202 7.62 7.82 -12.59
CA ILE A 202 8.16 8.82 -13.53
C ILE A 202 7.12 9.93 -13.59
N LEU A 203 7.54 11.17 -13.42
CA LEU A 203 6.63 12.30 -13.36
C LEU A 203 5.94 12.56 -14.70
N PRO A 204 4.69 13.01 -14.72
CA PRO A 204 3.87 13.06 -15.94
C PRO A 204 4.45 13.92 -17.07
N TRP A 205 5.31 14.85 -16.74
CA TRP A 205 5.99 15.73 -17.71
C TRP A 205 7.30 15.14 -18.26
N VAL A 206 7.64 13.91 -17.95
CA VAL A 206 8.88 13.25 -18.40
C VAL A 206 8.55 12.16 -19.41
N ARG A 207 9.02 12.33 -20.64
CA ARG A 207 8.84 11.39 -21.76
C ARG A 207 10.19 11.05 -22.40
N VAL A 208 10.98 10.24 -21.71
CA VAL A 208 12.32 9.84 -22.14
C VAL A 208 12.38 8.33 -22.30
N PRO A 209 12.55 7.83 -23.54
CA PRO A 209 12.67 6.39 -23.78
C PRO A 209 13.80 5.76 -22.99
N GLY A 210 13.54 4.58 -22.39
CA GLY A 210 14.52 3.83 -21.62
C GLY A 210 14.79 4.35 -20.20
N LEU A 211 14.24 5.51 -19.81
CA LEU A 211 14.47 6.09 -18.48
C LEU A 211 14.08 5.15 -17.35
N ALA A 212 12.93 4.46 -17.46
CA ALA A 212 12.47 3.53 -16.43
C ALA A 212 13.50 2.43 -16.12
N SER A 213 14.01 1.76 -17.15
CA SER A 213 15.01 0.71 -16.99
C SER A 213 16.33 1.26 -16.45
N HIS A 214 16.74 2.44 -16.90
CA HIS A 214 17.94 3.12 -16.41
C HIS A 214 17.82 3.45 -14.91
N LEU A 215 16.69 4.00 -14.49
CA LEU A 215 16.41 4.32 -13.09
C LEU A 215 16.34 3.07 -12.20
N LEU A 216 15.71 1.98 -12.66
CA LEU A 216 15.67 0.72 -11.91
C LEU A 216 17.07 0.13 -11.73
N GLY A 217 17.89 0.14 -12.78
CA GLY A 217 19.30 -0.29 -12.70
C GLY A 217 20.13 0.63 -11.77
N GLY A 218 19.89 1.94 -11.81
CA GLY A 218 20.49 2.91 -10.90
C GLY A 218 20.11 2.68 -9.45
N LEU A 219 18.80 2.45 -9.19
CA LEU A 219 18.30 2.13 -7.86
C LEU A 219 18.94 0.87 -7.30
N ALA A 220 19.02 -0.20 -8.09
CA ALA A 220 19.60 -1.46 -7.64
C ALA A 220 21.05 -1.28 -7.17
N ARG A 221 21.87 -0.54 -7.91
CA ARG A 221 23.25 -0.24 -7.50
C ARG A 221 23.33 0.63 -6.25
N ARG A 222 22.47 1.65 -6.13
CA ARG A 222 22.44 2.53 -4.96
C ARG A 222 22.01 1.82 -3.69
N LEU A 223 21.03 0.95 -3.75
CA LEU A 223 20.54 0.22 -2.58
C LEU A 223 21.62 -0.64 -1.91
N LEU A 224 22.63 -1.10 -2.66
CA LEU A 224 23.76 -1.83 -2.07
C LEU A 224 24.58 -0.99 -1.10
N VAL A 225 24.57 0.34 -1.27
CA VAL A 225 25.30 1.30 -0.45
C VAL A 225 24.37 2.03 0.52
N ASP A 226 23.28 2.61 -0.01
CA ASP A 226 22.42 3.51 0.75
C ASP A 226 21.58 2.78 1.80
N TRP A 227 21.14 1.53 1.51
CA TRP A 227 20.34 0.77 2.45
C TRP A 227 21.11 0.38 3.71
N PRO A 228 22.32 -0.20 3.64
CA PRO A 228 23.12 -0.46 4.82
C PRO A 228 23.54 0.81 5.56
N ALA A 229 23.85 1.90 4.86
CA ALA A 229 24.25 3.15 5.47
C ALA A 229 23.15 3.79 6.33
N GLN A 230 21.89 3.59 5.96
CA GLN A 230 20.73 4.14 6.68
C GLN A 230 20.15 3.19 7.73
N HIS A 231 20.34 1.88 7.55
CA HIS A 231 19.55 0.86 8.27
C HIS A 231 20.37 -0.38 8.66
N GLY A 232 21.67 -0.38 8.43
CA GLY A 232 22.60 -1.47 8.75
C GLY A 232 23.00 -1.58 10.20
#